data_2e0cc8886d9cb34cbd80f3bbea30de01
#
_entry.id   2e0cc8886d9cb34cbd80f3bbea30de01
#
_cell.length_a   1.000
_cell.length_b   1.000
_cell.length_c   1.000
_cell.angle_alpha   90.00
_cell.angle_beta   90.00
_cell.angle_gamma   90.00
#
_symmetry.space_group_name_H-M   'P 1'
#
loop_
_entity.id
_entity.type
_entity.pdbx_description
1 polymer ?
#
loop_
_entity_poly.entity_id
_entity_poly.type
_entity_poly.pdbx_seq_one_letter_code
_entity_poly.pdbx_strand_id
1 'polypeptide(L)'
;MEITEVRVRKVNSGNRVKAIAQITLDNEFVVHEIKVMEKPEGLFIAMPRRKKGERYYDIAHPINQEVRDKLTKAVLEKYEEAEDPEPVEKTEAEDAE
;
A
#
# COMPACT_ATOMS: atom_id res chain seq x y z
N MET A 1 -16.92 -7.45 6.19
CA MET A 1 -15.99 -7.21 5.10
C MET A 1 -14.69 -7.94 5.38
N GLU A 2 -14.32 -8.82 4.48
CA GLU A 2 -13.13 -9.64 4.68
C GLU A 2 -12.06 -9.28 3.69
N ILE A 3 -10.81 -9.30 4.15
CA ILE A 3 -9.68 -9.17 3.25
C ILE A 3 -9.40 -10.56 2.71
N THR A 4 -9.66 -10.74 1.40
CA THR A 4 -9.55 -12.05 0.80
C THR A 4 -8.26 -12.23 0.01
N GLU A 5 -7.57 -11.14 -0.30
CA GLU A 5 -6.28 -11.25 -0.95
C GLU A 5 -5.49 -9.98 -0.68
N VAL A 6 -4.19 -10.13 -0.47
CA VAL A 6 -3.28 -8.99 -0.34
C VAL A 6 -2.10 -9.24 -1.26
N ARG A 7 -1.77 -8.25 -2.07
CA ARG A 7 -0.59 -8.32 -2.91
C ARG A 7 0.30 -7.15 -2.57
N VAL A 8 1.57 -7.44 -2.38
CA VAL A 8 2.56 -6.41 -2.03
C VAL A 8 3.73 -6.54 -2.97
N ARG A 9 4.12 -5.44 -3.55
CA ARG A 9 5.30 -5.40 -4.41
C ARG A 9 6.26 -4.36 -3.84
N LYS A 10 7.41 -4.82 -3.39
CA LYS A 10 8.41 -3.91 -2.88
C LYS A 10 8.96 -3.06 -4.01
N VAL A 11 9.32 -1.83 -3.69
CA VAL A 11 9.86 -0.92 -4.68
C VAL A 11 11.15 -0.32 -4.14
N ASN A 12 12.03 0.03 -5.05
CA ASN A 12 13.30 0.65 -4.71
C ASN A 12 13.26 2.08 -5.18
N SER A 13 12.46 2.89 -4.50
CA SER A 13 12.15 4.23 -4.97
C SER A 13 13.15 5.28 -4.54
N GLY A 14 14.00 4.95 -3.58
CA GLY A 14 14.94 5.94 -3.08
C GLY A 14 14.31 6.94 -2.14
N ASN A 15 13.05 6.79 -1.81
CA ASN A 15 12.38 7.66 -0.85
C ASN A 15 11.72 6.79 0.22
N ARG A 16 10.73 7.34 0.91
CA ARG A 16 10.14 6.65 2.05
C ARG A 16 9.16 5.54 1.65
N VAL A 17 8.77 5.48 0.38
CA VAL A 17 7.86 4.44 -0.07
C VAL A 17 8.66 3.16 -0.25
N LYS A 18 8.29 2.12 0.48
CA LYS A 18 8.99 0.84 0.46
C LYS A 18 8.28 -0.21 -0.36
N ALA A 19 6.97 -0.07 -0.52
CA ALA A 19 6.20 -1.04 -1.29
C ALA A 19 4.88 -0.43 -1.71
N ILE A 20 4.31 -1.02 -2.76
CA ILE A 20 2.97 -0.68 -3.21
C ILE A 20 2.13 -1.94 -3.01
N ALA A 21 0.96 -1.77 -2.44
CA ALA A 21 0.11 -2.89 -2.11
C ALA A 21 -1.28 -2.70 -2.68
N GLN A 22 -1.97 -3.80 -2.83
CA GLN A 22 -3.39 -3.77 -3.13
C GLN A 22 -4.07 -4.84 -2.31
N ILE A 23 -5.32 -4.60 -1.96
CA ILE A 23 -6.10 -5.56 -1.19
C ILE A 23 -7.41 -5.80 -1.90
N THR A 24 -7.87 -7.04 -1.80
CA THR A 24 -9.17 -7.43 -2.31
C THR A 24 -10.08 -7.72 -1.12
N LEU A 25 -11.28 -7.22 -1.19
CA LEU A 25 -12.27 -7.38 -0.12
C LEU A 25 -13.41 -8.23 -0.64
N ASP A 26 -13.73 -9.28 0.12
CA ASP A 26 -14.86 -10.17 -0.19
C ASP A 26 -14.80 -10.72 -1.61
N ASN A 27 -13.60 -10.83 -2.19
CA ASN A 27 -13.42 -11.27 -3.58
C ASN A 27 -14.21 -10.44 -4.57
N GLU A 28 -14.61 -9.23 -4.19
CA GLU A 28 -15.47 -8.42 -5.04
C GLU A 28 -15.00 -6.99 -5.22
N PHE A 29 -14.05 -6.55 -4.40
CA PHE A 29 -13.66 -5.14 -4.42
C PHE A 29 -12.17 -5.04 -4.16
N VAL A 30 -11.46 -4.32 -5.01
CA VAL A 30 -10.01 -4.18 -4.83
C VAL A 30 -9.66 -2.72 -4.63
N VAL A 31 -8.74 -2.47 -3.69
CA VAL A 31 -8.21 -1.14 -3.46
C VAL A 31 -6.74 -1.16 -3.87
N HIS A 32 -6.40 -0.30 -4.82
CA HIS A 32 -5.04 -0.20 -5.34
C HIS A 32 -4.26 0.92 -4.65
N GLU A 33 -2.95 0.91 -4.84
CA GLU A 33 -2.09 2.03 -4.48
C GLU A 33 -2.05 2.33 -2.99
N ILE A 34 -2.12 1.29 -2.20
CA ILE A 34 -1.80 1.41 -0.80
C ILE A 34 -0.29 1.35 -0.68
N LYS A 35 0.32 2.28 0.03
CA LYS A 35 1.77 2.36 0.10
C LYS A 35 2.25 1.95 1.48
N VAL A 36 3.30 1.15 1.50
CA VAL A 36 4.02 0.86 2.74
C VAL A 36 5.13 1.88 2.83
N MET A 37 5.12 2.68 3.88
CA MET A 37 6.05 3.77 4.03
C MET A 37 6.84 3.61 5.31
N GLU A 38 8.01 4.22 5.33
CA GLU A 38 8.92 4.12 6.46
C GLU A 38 8.96 5.45 7.20
N LYS A 39 8.97 5.37 8.52
CA LYS A 39 9.21 6.53 9.35
C LYS A 39 10.08 6.08 10.53
N PRO A 40 10.64 7.01 11.31
CA PRO A 40 11.56 6.61 12.36
C PRO A 40 11.01 5.59 13.34
N GLU A 41 9.71 5.60 13.60
CA GLU A 41 9.12 4.65 14.52
C GLU A 41 8.86 3.29 13.88
N GLY A 42 8.93 3.18 12.56
CA GLY A 42 8.68 1.91 11.90
C GLY A 42 7.89 2.10 10.63
N LEU A 43 7.28 1.02 10.19
CA LEU A 43 6.52 1.03 8.95
C LEU A 43 5.07 1.39 9.22
N PHE A 44 4.45 2.05 8.26
CA PHE A 44 3.03 2.30 8.33
C PHE A 44 2.47 2.25 6.91
N ILE A 45 1.16 2.20 6.79
CA ILE A 45 0.54 2.18 5.47
C ILE A 45 -0.13 3.52 5.22
N ALA A 46 -0.07 3.95 3.96
CA ALA A 46 -0.75 5.15 3.50
C ALA A 46 -1.78 4.72 2.47
N MET A 47 -3.01 5.15 2.67
CA MET A 47 -4.09 4.81 1.77
C MET A 47 -3.96 5.63 0.49
N PRO A 48 -4.62 5.21 -0.59
CA PRO A 48 -4.53 5.97 -1.84
C PRO A 48 -5.03 7.38 -1.66
N ARG A 49 -4.31 8.32 -2.24
CA ARG A 49 -4.55 9.73 -2.05
C ARG A 49 -4.58 10.47 -3.35
N ARG A 50 -5.16 11.63 -3.29
CA ARG A 50 -5.22 12.51 -4.41
C ARG A 50 -4.80 13.90 -3.98
N LYS A 51 -3.96 14.54 -4.76
CA LYS A 51 -3.55 15.89 -4.48
C LYS A 51 -4.52 16.87 -5.11
N LYS A 52 -4.94 17.84 -4.33
CA LYS A 52 -5.79 18.91 -4.83
C LYS A 52 -5.29 20.22 -4.24
N GLY A 53 -4.73 21.06 -5.12
CA GLY A 53 -4.05 22.26 -4.66
C GLY A 53 -2.82 21.86 -3.88
N GLU A 54 -2.71 22.31 -2.65
CA GLU A 54 -1.57 21.97 -1.81
C GLU A 54 -1.88 20.90 -0.80
N ARG A 55 -3.06 20.28 -0.89
CA ARG A 55 -3.47 19.29 0.09
C ARG A 55 -3.66 17.94 -0.54
N TYR A 56 -3.55 16.91 0.30
CA TYR A 56 -3.81 15.55 -0.11
C TYR A 56 -5.06 15.06 0.58
N TYR A 57 -5.87 14.32 -0.17
CA TYR A 57 -7.10 13.74 0.35
C TYR A 57 -7.11 12.27 0.07
N ASP A 58 -7.49 11.48 1.05
CA ASP A 58 -7.64 10.04 0.82
C ASP A 58 -8.76 9.81 -0.17
N ILE A 59 -8.50 8.93 -1.12
CA ILE A 59 -9.54 8.50 -2.06
C ILE A 59 -10.36 7.41 -1.42
N ALA A 60 -9.72 6.54 -0.65
CA ALA A 60 -10.39 5.44 0.03
C ALA A 60 -9.64 5.19 1.33
N HIS A 61 -10.37 4.97 2.40
CA HIS A 61 -9.72 4.68 3.68
C HIS A 61 -10.73 4.03 4.62
N PRO A 62 -10.24 3.27 5.60
CA PRO A 62 -11.13 2.70 6.61
C PRO A 62 -11.69 3.81 7.49
N ILE A 63 -12.91 3.62 7.94
CA ILE A 63 -13.56 4.64 8.74
C ILE A 63 -13.69 4.23 10.20
N ASN A 64 -13.07 3.13 10.59
CA ASN A 64 -12.97 2.80 12.00
C ASN A 64 -11.61 2.18 12.26
N GLN A 65 -11.24 2.16 13.54
CA GLN A 65 -9.92 1.72 13.92
C GLN A 65 -9.73 0.22 13.75
N GLU A 66 -10.77 -0.54 13.97
CA GLU A 66 -10.69 -1.98 13.86
C GLU A 66 -10.31 -2.40 12.44
N VAL A 67 -10.94 -1.80 11.45
CA VAL A 67 -10.63 -2.12 10.06
C VAL A 67 -9.24 -1.60 9.69
N ARG A 68 -8.89 -0.42 10.19
CA ARG A 68 -7.56 0.13 9.91
C ARG A 68 -6.47 -0.80 10.43
N ASP A 69 -6.64 -1.31 11.63
CA ASP A 69 -5.66 -2.23 12.21
C ASP A 69 -5.60 -3.53 11.41
N LYS A 70 -6.73 -4.01 10.98
CA LYS A 70 -6.80 -5.24 10.19
C LYS A 70 -6.07 -5.06 8.86
N LEU A 71 -6.29 -3.95 8.19
CA LEU A 71 -5.61 -3.68 6.92
C LEU A 71 -4.12 -3.52 7.12
N THR A 72 -3.73 -2.77 8.14
CA THR A 72 -2.32 -2.54 8.40
C THR A 72 -1.61 -3.86 8.66
N LYS A 73 -2.20 -4.70 9.50
CA LYS A 73 -1.58 -5.97 9.82
C LYS A 73 -1.46 -6.85 8.59
N ALA A 74 -2.52 -6.93 7.80
CA ALA A 74 -2.51 -7.80 6.63
C ALA A 74 -1.47 -7.35 5.61
N VAL A 75 -1.37 -6.05 5.38
CA VAL A 75 -0.41 -5.54 4.41
C VAL A 75 1.02 -5.72 4.90
N LEU A 76 1.27 -5.44 6.18
CA LEU A 76 2.64 -5.55 6.68
C LEU A 76 3.11 -7.00 6.79
N GLU A 77 2.21 -7.93 7.08
CA GLU A 77 2.58 -9.33 7.07
C GLU A 77 2.98 -9.77 5.67
N LYS A 78 2.23 -9.34 4.68
CA LYS A 78 2.55 -9.69 3.31
C LYS A 78 3.83 -9.00 2.86
N TYR A 79 4.06 -7.78 3.34
CA TYR A 79 5.29 -7.07 3.03
C TYR A 79 6.52 -7.87 3.47
N GLU A 80 6.45 -8.48 4.65
CA GLU A 80 7.58 -9.25 5.14
C GLU A 80 7.85 -10.49 4.32
N GLU A 81 6.82 -11.02 3.67
CA GLU A 81 6.98 -12.20 2.82
C GLU A 81 7.40 -11.85 1.41
N ALA A 82 7.27 -10.60 1.01
CA ALA A 82 7.56 -10.21 -0.36
C ALA A 82 9.06 -10.22 -0.61
N GLU A 83 9.41 -10.50 -1.86
CA GLU A 83 10.81 -10.51 -2.24
C GLU A 83 11.31 -9.09 -2.42
N ASP A 84 12.62 -8.94 -2.31
CA ASP A 84 13.23 -7.64 -2.53
C ASP A 84 12.92 -7.15 -3.94
N PRO A 85 12.90 -5.83 -4.14
CA PRO A 85 12.62 -5.29 -5.46
C PRO A 85 13.72 -5.65 -6.44
N GLU A 86 13.34 -5.83 -7.68
CA GLU A 86 14.31 -6.07 -8.71
C GLU A 86 15.08 -4.80 -9.00
N PRO A 87 16.30 -4.97 -9.35
CA PRO A 87 17.05 -3.77 -9.73
C PRO A 87 16.50 -3.23 -11.01
N VAL A 88 16.35 -2.05 -11.08
CA VAL A 88 16.00 -1.41 -12.15
C VAL A 88 14.99 -1.53 -12.97
N GLU A 89 14.83 -1.70 -13.55
CA GLU A 89 14.10 -1.57 -14.35
C GLU A 89 12.90 -1.41 -14.29
N LYS A 90 12.48 -1.35 -14.16
CA LYS A 90 11.46 -1.28 -14.16
C LYS A 90 10.65 -0.49 -14.02
N THR A 91 10.58 0.03 -14.26
CA THR A 91 9.84 0.73 -14.09
C THR A 91 8.74 0.80 -14.54
N GLU A 92 8.50 0.56 -15.01
CA GLU A 92 7.64 0.66 -15.36
C GLU A 92 6.65 0.81 -15.10
N ALA A 93 6.47 0.67 -15.04
CA ALA A 93 5.66 0.77 -14.86
C ALA A 93 4.93 1.20 -14.34
N GLU A 94 5.10 1.32 -14.09
CA GLU A 94 4.52 1.55 -13.55
C GLU A 94 3.80 2.32 -13.46
N ASP A 95 4.02 2.55 -13.68
CA ASP A 95 3.43 3.22 -13.62
C ASP A 95 2.44 3.42 -13.95
N ALA A 96 2.32 3.31 -14.08
CA ALA A 96 1.43 3.46 -14.36
C ALA A 96 0.40 3.50 -14.00
N GLU A 97 0.12 3.59 -13.69
CA GLU A 97 -0.73 3.46 -13.36
C GLU A 97 -1.30 3.83 -13.29
#